data_e0c4f6fb3cedce21b58faaf617c2a999
#
_entry.id   e0c4f6fb3cedce21b58faaf617c2a999
#
_cell.length_a   1.000
_cell.length_b   1.000
_cell.length_c   1.000
_cell.angle_alpha   90.00
_cell.angle_beta   90.00
_cell.angle_gamma   90.00
#
_symmetry.space_group_name_H-M   'P 1'
#
loop_
_entity.id
_entity.type
_entity.pdbx_description
1 polymer ?
#
loop_
_entity_poly.entity_id
_entity_poly.type
_entity_poly.pdbx_seq_one_letter_code
_entity_poly.pdbx_strand_id
1 'polypeptide(L)'
;IGCGTEEQQKEYLPKILSGEHFWCQGYSEPGAGSDLASLKTFAEKDGDDYIINGTKIWTTYAHYANKMFALVRTNRDGKPQQGITFLLLDMDLPGITIEPIVGLDEVSEQCQVFFDNVRVPQKNRVGAENDGWTVAKYLLTFERGGQEYAPGLNVMLEKIRLMAEKPQPAFGPLTHDPAWQHKFAPLDPAVPA
;
A
#
# COMPACT_ATOMS: atom_id res chain seq x y z
N ILE A 1 4.23 7.79 -11.52
CA ILE A 1 4.23 8.87 -12.54
C ILE A 1 5.28 9.93 -12.18
N GLY A 2 5.20 10.57 -11.02
CA GLY A 2 6.04 11.74 -10.70
C GLY A 2 7.55 11.50 -10.54
N CYS A 3 7.98 10.25 -10.30
CA CYS A 3 9.38 9.93 -10.00
C CYS A 3 9.99 8.88 -10.94
N GLY A 4 9.19 8.17 -11.72
CA GLY A 4 9.67 7.16 -12.67
C GLY A 4 10.16 7.77 -13.97
N THR A 5 11.06 7.05 -14.68
CA THR A 5 11.52 7.44 -16.01
C THR A 5 10.41 7.27 -17.06
N GLU A 6 10.59 7.85 -18.23
CA GLU A 6 9.63 7.69 -19.33
C GLU A 6 9.48 6.21 -19.75
N GLU A 7 10.57 5.46 -19.74
CA GLU A 7 10.60 4.02 -20.04
C GLU A 7 9.75 3.25 -19.00
N GLN A 8 9.97 3.53 -17.71
CA GLN A 8 9.19 2.92 -16.62
C GLN A 8 7.70 3.27 -16.75
N GLN A 9 7.38 4.53 -17.06
CA GLN A 9 5.99 4.94 -17.25
C GLN A 9 5.33 4.21 -18.44
N LYS A 10 6.01 4.09 -19.56
CA LYS A 10 5.54 3.37 -20.75
C LYS A 10 5.36 1.88 -20.51
N GLU A 11 6.23 1.28 -19.71
CA GLU A 11 6.18 -0.14 -19.36
C GLU A 11 5.06 -0.46 -18.35
N TYR A 12 4.98 0.31 -17.27
CA TYR A 12 4.14 -0.07 -16.12
C TYR A 12 2.74 0.52 -16.14
N LEU A 13 2.55 1.78 -16.58
CA LEU A 13 1.25 2.44 -16.45
C LEU A 13 0.12 1.76 -17.23
N PRO A 14 0.32 1.31 -18.50
CA PRO A 14 -0.74 0.60 -19.21
C PRO A 14 -1.15 -0.69 -18.51
N LYS A 15 -0.20 -1.43 -17.96
CA LYS A 15 -0.43 -2.71 -17.28
C LYS A 15 -1.08 -2.55 -15.90
N ILE A 16 -0.83 -1.42 -15.22
CA ILE A 16 -1.55 -1.05 -14.00
C ILE A 16 -3.02 -0.74 -14.35
N LEU A 17 -3.26 0.04 -15.40
CA LEU A 17 -4.62 0.42 -15.81
C LEU A 17 -5.43 -0.77 -16.33
N SER A 18 -4.80 -1.74 -16.99
CA SER A 18 -5.47 -2.96 -17.45
C SER A 18 -5.70 -3.99 -16.34
N GLY A 19 -5.08 -3.82 -15.16
CA GLY A 19 -5.10 -4.81 -14.08
C GLY A 19 -4.15 -6.00 -14.30
N GLU A 20 -3.32 -6.00 -15.35
CA GLU A 20 -2.27 -7.01 -15.57
C GLU A 20 -1.23 -6.99 -14.46
N HIS A 21 -0.88 -5.78 -13.96
CA HIS A 21 0.01 -5.61 -12.84
C HIS A 21 -0.76 -5.32 -11.56
N PHE A 22 -0.72 -6.25 -10.63
CA PHE A 22 -1.19 -6.09 -9.26
C PHE A 22 0.00 -5.87 -8.33
N TRP A 23 0.03 -4.71 -7.66
CA TRP A 23 1.18 -4.26 -6.89
C TRP A 23 0.95 -4.39 -5.38
N CYS A 24 1.97 -4.83 -4.67
CA CYS A 24 2.04 -4.74 -3.22
C CYS A 24 3.16 -3.81 -2.75
N GLN A 25 3.07 -3.36 -1.49
CA GLN A 25 3.98 -2.40 -0.88
C GLN A 25 4.94 -3.06 0.10
N GLY A 26 6.23 -3.09 -0.22
CA GLY A 26 7.29 -3.64 0.61
C GLY A 26 8.00 -2.57 1.45
N TYR A 27 7.34 -2.01 2.47
CA TYR A 27 7.91 -0.97 3.32
C TYR A 27 8.33 -1.51 4.68
N SER A 28 7.36 -1.87 5.51
CA SER A 28 7.57 -2.29 6.90
C SER A 28 8.41 -3.56 7.02
N GLU A 29 9.19 -3.64 8.09
CA GLU A 29 9.98 -4.81 8.48
C GLU A 29 9.63 -5.20 9.93
N PRO A 30 9.96 -6.42 10.38
CA PRO A 30 9.70 -6.83 11.77
C PRO A 30 10.26 -5.86 12.82
N GLY A 31 11.36 -5.17 12.50
CA GLY A 31 12.01 -4.18 13.37
C GLY A 31 11.88 -2.73 12.91
N ALA A 32 11.10 -2.44 11.84
CA ALA A 32 10.99 -1.09 11.26
C ALA A 32 9.57 -0.85 10.72
N GLY A 33 8.70 -0.34 11.58
CA GLY A 33 7.32 0.04 11.25
C GLY A 33 7.15 1.56 11.33
N SER A 34 6.77 2.08 12.51
CA SER A 34 6.65 3.54 12.73
C SER A 34 7.97 4.27 12.50
N ASP A 35 9.09 3.68 12.89
CA ASP A 35 10.43 4.13 12.49
C ASP A 35 10.87 3.42 11.20
N LEU A 36 10.20 3.73 10.10
CA LEU A 36 10.48 3.12 8.80
C LEU A 36 11.92 3.41 8.32
N ALA A 37 12.50 4.53 8.71
CA ALA A 37 13.86 4.89 8.32
C ALA A 37 14.93 3.91 8.87
N SER A 38 14.59 3.12 9.89
CA SER A 38 15.48 2.08 10.46
C SER A 38 15.47 0.76 9.68
N LEU A 39 14.81 0.68 8.53
CA LEU A 39 14.76 -0.53 7.69
C LEU A 39 16.14 -1.09 7.38
N LYS A 40 16.24 -2.44 7.33
CA LYS A 40 17.48 -3.19 7.22
C LYS A 40 17.57 -4.10 5.99
N THR A 41 16.45 -4.38 5.30
CA THR A 41 16.48 -5.11 4.02
C THR A 41 17.51 -4.45 3.12
N PHE A 42 18.57 -5.17 2.81
CA PHE A 42 19.77 -4.63 2.18
C PHE A 42 19.82 -5.03 0.71
N ALA A 43 20.22 -4.09 -0.15
CA ALA A 43 20.42 -4.29 -1.57
C ALA A 43 21.87 -3.93 -1.90
N GLU A 44 22.69 -4.94 -2.13
CA GLU A 44 24.09 -4.82 -2.52
C GLU A 44 24.20 -4.76 -4.04
N LYS A 45 25.09 -3.90 -4.55
CA LYS A 45 25.35 -3.85 -6.00
C LYS A 45 26.19 -5.05 -6.44
N ASP A 46 25.76 -5.66 -7.54
CA ASP A 46 26.51 -6.70 -8.24
C ASP A 46 26.38 -6.49 -9.77
N GLY A 47 27.36 -5.86 -10.36
CA GLY A 47 27.33 -5.45 -11.77
C GLY A 47 26.20 -4.47 -12.04
N ASP A 48 25.31 -4.80 -12.96
CA ASP A 48 24.12 -4.00 -13.34
C ASP A 48 22.88 -4.31 -12.49
N ASP A 49 23.03 -5.12 -11.43
CA ASP A 49 21.95 -5.57 -10.58
C ASP A 49 22.15 -5.13 -9.12
N TYR A 50 21.09 -5.28 -8.32
CA TYR A 50 21.11 -5.36 -6.87
C TYR A 50 20.84 -6.79 -6.42
N ILE A 51 21.54 -7.24 -5.36
CA ILE A 51 21.24 -8.48 -4.64
C ILE A 51 20.54 -8.10 -3.34
N ILE A 52 19.29 -8.50 -3.19
CA ILE A 52 18.44 -8.11 -2.06
C ILE A 52 18.38 -9.25 -1.05
N ASN A 53 18.63 -8.91 0.22
CA ASN A 53 18.49 -9.80 1.37
C ASN A 53 17.73 -9.08 2.49
N GLY A 54 16.75 -9.77 3.10
CA GLY A 54 15.97 -9.22 4.19
C GLY A 54 14.53 -9.72 4.24
N THR A 55 13.70 -8.99 4.97
CA THR A 55 12.31 -9.39 5.21
C THR A 55 11.40 -8.18 5.27
N LYS A 56 10.27 -8.23 4.59
CA LYS A 56 9.16 -7.28 4.72
C LYS A 56 7.98 -7.94 5.42
N ILE A 57 7.21 -7.15 6.17
CA ILE A 57 6.03 -7.65 6.89
C ILE A 57 4.86 -6.67 6.72
N TRP A 58 3.67 -7.14 7.00
CA TRP A 58 2.42 -6.40 6.83
C TRP A 58 2.19 -5.97 5.37
N THR A 59 2.68 -6.79 4.44
CA THR A 59 2.55 -6.55 3.00
C THR A 59 1.17 -7.05 2.54
N THR A 60 0.24 -6.11 2.36
CA THR A 60 -1.14 -6.43 1.99
C THR A 60 -1.19 -7.11 0.62
N TYR A 61 -1.86 -8.26 0.56
CA TYR A 61 -2.11 -9.06 -0.64
C TYR A 61 -0.85 -9.46 -1.43
N ALA A 62 0.32 -9.58 -0.78
CA ALA A 62 1.54 -9.97 -1.47
C ALA A 62 1.43 -11.34 -2.17
N HIS A 63 0.63 -12.26 -1.64
CA HIS A 63 0.39 -13.58 -2.21
C HIS A 63 -0.47 -13.56 -3.49
N TYR A 64 -1.12 -12.44 -3.81
CA TYR A 64 -1.82 -12.21 -5.08
C TYR A 64 -1.06 -11.26 -6.00
N ALA A 65 -0.12 -10.49 -5.47
CA ALA A 65 0.62 -9.51 -6.23
C ALA A 65 1.65 -10.18 -7.16
N ASN A 66 1.77 -9.66 -8.37
CA ASN A 66 2.84 -10.05 -9.29
C ASN A 66 3.96 -8.99 -9.37
N LYS A 67 3.78 -7.85 -8.74
CA LYS A 67 4.75 -6.76 -8.64
C LYS A 67 4.82 -6.22 -7.21
N MET A 68 5.99 -5.73 -6.83
CA MET A 68 6.21 -5.01 -5.58
C MET A 68 6.97 -3.72 -5.82
N PHE A 69 6.60 -2.67 -5.10
CA PHE A 69 7.48 -1.54 -4.89
C PHE A 69 8.01 -1.59 -3.45
N ALA A 70 9.31 -1.52 -3.30
CA ALA A 70 9.97 -1.72 -2.02
C ALA A 70 10.99 -0.63 -1.69
N LEU A 71 11.13 -0.35 -0.38
CA LEU A 71 12.23 0.41 0.16
C LEU A 71 13.32 -0.54 0.65
N VAL A 72 14.52 -0.35 0.16
CA VAL A 72 15.69 -1.16 0.54
C VAL A 72 16.85 -0.25 0.96
N ARG A 73 17.75 -0.78 1.78
CA ARG A 73 18.96 -0.08 2.19
C ARG A 73 20.07 -0.37 1.18
N THR A 74 20.60 0.68 0.56
CA THR A 74 21.74 0.60 -0.36
C THR A 74 23.02 1.22 0.22
N ASN A 75 22.88 2.05 1.25
CA ASN A 75 23.99 2.62 2.01
C ASN A 75 23.64 2.68 3.51
N ARG A 76 24.63 2.41 4.36
CA ARG A 76 24.49 2.43 5.82
C ARG A 76 25.10 3.67 6.46
N ASP A 77 25.77 4.51 5.67
CA ASP A 77 26.42 5.72 6.16
C ASP A 77 25.44 6.88 6.28
N GLY A 78 25.68 7.77 7.23
CA GLY A 78 24.91 9.00 7.40
C GLY A 78 23.59 8.82 8.17
N LYS A 79 22.62 9.66 7.86
CA LYS A 79 21.30 9.62 8.53
C LYS A 79 20.49 8.41 8.04
N PRO A 80 19.63 7.82 8.89
CA PRO A 80 18.82 6.65 8.49
C PRO A 80 17.99 6.85 7.20
N GLN A 81 17.51 8.05 6.94
CA GLN A 81 16.75 8.39 5.73
C GLN A 81 17.63 8.41 4.47
N GLN A 82 18.92 8.66 4.63
CA GLN A 82 19.90 8.58 3.55
C GLN A 82 20.31 7.12 3.35
N GLY A 83 20.56 6.73 2.12
CA GLY A 83 20.94 5.35 1.82
C GLY A 83 19.74 4.39 1.68
N ILE A 84 18.53 4.91 1.58
CA ILE A 84 17.34 4.15 1.18
C ILE A 84 17.10 4.34 -0.30
N THR A 85 16.84 3.25 -1.02
CA THR A 85 16.53 3.24 -2.46
C THR A 85 15.16 2.63 -2.68
N PHE A 86 14.43 3.17 -3.65
CA PHE A 86 13.11 2.69 -4.05
C PHE A 86 13.26 1.78 -5.27
N LEU A 87 12.83 0.52 -5.17
CA LEU A 87 12.94 -0.49 -6.22
C LEU A 87 11.58 -1.06 -6.62
N LEU A 88 11.46 -1.40 -7.90
CA LEU A 88 10.35 -2.17 -8.46
C LEU A 88 10.82 -3.61 -8.66
N LEU A 89 10.03 -4.59 -8.19
CA LEU A 89 10.37 -6.00 -8.23
C LEU A 89 9.25 -6.82 -8.86
N ASP A 90 9.63 -7.88 -9.56
CA ASP A 90 8.73 -8.98 -9.91
C ASP A 90 8.62 -9.93 -8.70
N MET A 91 7.40 -10.38 -8.38
CA MET A 91 7.18 -11.23 -7.21
C MET A 91 7.48 -12.72 -7.46
N ASP A 92 7.73 -13.10 -8.72
CA ASP A 92 8.12 -14.45 -9.14
C ASP A 92 9.64 -14.64 -9.24
N LEU A 93 10.44 -13.63 -8.84
CA LEU A 93 11.89 -13.73 -8.86
C LEU A 93 12.38 -14.85 -7.92
N PRO A 94 13.40 -15.61 -8.32
CA PRO A 94 14.03 -16.60 -7.44
C PRO A 94 14.52 -15.97 -6.14
N GLY A 95 14.31 -16.67 -5.02
CA GLY A 95 14.68 -16.19 -3.69
C GLY A 95 13.61 -15.38 -2.95
N ILE A 96 12.45 -15.11 -3.58
CA ILE A 96 11.29 -14.54 -2.89
C ILE A 96 10.44 -15.66 -2.32
N THR A 97 10.15 -15.58 -1.02
CA THR A 97 9.19 -16.45 -0.33
C THR A 97 8.13 -15.59 0.34
N ILE A 98 6.86 -15.97 0.17
CA ILE A 98 5.71 -15.23 0.70
C ILE A 98 4.98 -16.12 1.70
N GLU A 99 4.84 -15.63 2.94
CA GLU A 99 4.08 -16.31 4.00
C GLU A 99 2.90 -15.45 4.42
N PRO A 100 1.65 -15.90 4.13
CA PRO A 100 0.45 -15.23 4.60
C PRO A 100 0.35 -15.25 6.12
N ILE A 101 -0.08 -14.12 6.71
CA ILE A 101 -0.34 -13.97 8.14
C ILE A 101 -1.86 -14.11 8.34
N VAL A 102 -2.27 -15.12 9.11
CA VAL A 102 -3.68 -15.34 9.42
C VAL A 102 -4.15 -14.30 10.44
N GLY A 103 -5.13 -13.49 10.08
CA GLY A 103 -5.76 -12.50 10.95
C GLY A 103 -6.72 -13.14 11.99
N LEU A 104 -7.23 -12.32 12.90
CA LEU A 104 -8.21 -12.76 13.90
C LEU A 104 -9.54 -13.23 13.27
N ASP A 105 -9.85 -12.74 12.10
CA ASP A 105 -11.00 -13.09 11.26
C ASP A 105 -10.77 -14.32 10.37
N GLU A 106 -9.64 -15.03 10.58
CA GLU A 106 -9.18 -16.17 9.78
C GLU A 106 -8.89 -15.83 8.31
N VAL A 107 -8.80 -14.53 7.96
CA VAL A 107 -8.41 -14.06 6.63
C VAL A 107 -6.93 -13.68 6.60
N SER A 108 -6.27 -13.97 5.49
CA SER A 108 -4.85 -13.68 5.28
C SER A 108 -4.67 -12.53 4.30
N GLU A 109 -4.98 -11.31 4.71
CA GLU A 109 -4.74 -10.13 3.87
C GLU A 109 -3.28 -9.68 3.91
N GLN A 110 -2.63 -9.86 5.06
CA GLN A 110 -1.26 -9.44 5.30
C GLN A 110 -0.30 -10.61 5.08
N CYS A 111 0.90 -10.27 4.59
CA CYS A 111 1.94 -11.26 4.37
C CYS A 111 3.28 -10.81 4.94
N GLN A 112 4.12 -11.78 5.24
CA GLN A 112 5.54 -11.63 5.40
C GLN A 112 6.22 -12.05 4.10
N VAL A 113 7.20 -11.27 3.63
CA VAL A 113 7.92 -11.52 2.38
C VAL A 113 9.42 -11.58 2.68
N PHE A 114 10.03 -12.71 2.35
CA PHE A 114 11.45 -12.96 2.55
C PHE A 114 12.20 -12.80 1.24
N PHE A 115 13.38 -12.21 1.31
CA PHE A 115 14.31 -12.05 0.21
C PHE A 115 15.62 -12.77 0.57
N ASP A 116 15.98 -13.77 -0.22
CA ASP A 116 17.24 -14.52 -0.10
C ASP A 116 17.97 -14.43 -1.44
N ASN A 117 18.99 -13.56 -1.50
CA ASN A 117 19.81 -13.31 -2.70
C ASN A 117 18.99 -12.97 -3.95
N VAL A 118 17.92 -12.20 -3.80
CA VAL A 118 17.03 -11.82 -4.91
C VAL A 118 17.73 -10.81 -5.82
N ARG A 119 17.89 -11.18 -7.08
CA ARG A 119 18.57 -10.34 -8.08
C ARG A 119 17.57 -9.44 -8.81
N VAL A 120 17.83 -8.13 -8.77
CA VAL A 120 16.96 -7.10 -9.35
C VAL A 120 17.79 -6.11 -10.17
N PRO A 121 17.45 -5.87 -11.46
CA PRO A 121 18.17 -4.92 -12.29
C PRO A 121 18.15 -3.49 -11.73
N GLN A 122 19.29 -2.79 -11.79
CA GLN A 122 19.39 -1.40 -11.32
C GLN A 122 18.45 -0.44 -12.07
N LYS A 123 18.04 -0.76 -13.29
CA LYS A 123 17.05 0.00 -14.07
C LYS A 123 15.67 0.03 -13.42
N ASN A 124 15.38 -0.91 -12.51
CA ASN A 124 14.12 -0.98 -11.76
C ASN A 124 14.08 0.02 -10.59
N ARG A 125 15.12 0.81 -10.40
CA ARG A 125 15.15 1.88 -9.40
C ARG A 125 14.29 3.04 -9.85
N VAL A 126 13.47 3.56 -8.94
CA VAL A 126 12.70 4.79 -9.12
C VAL A 126 13.40 5.93 -8.38
N GLY A 127 13.70 6.99 -9.11
CA GLY A 127 14.49 8.11 -8.58
C GLY A 127 15.98 7.80 -8.46
N ALA A 128 16.72 8.61 -7.70
CA ALA A 128 18.14 8.44 -7.48
C ALA A 128 18.42 7.35 -6.45
N GLU A 129 19.58 6.69 -6.58
CA GLU A 129 20.07 5.77 -5.55
C GLU A 129 20.30 6.54 -4.24
N ASN A 130 19.98 5.92 -3.13
CA ASN A 130 20.05 6.49 -1.78
C ASN A 130 19.06 7.64 -1.51
N ASP A 131 18.13 7.94 -2.43
CA ASP A 131 17.10 8.97 -2.28
C ASP A 131 15.66 8.40 -2.38
N GLY A 132 15.50 7.11 -2.16
CA GLY A 132 14.19 6.44 -2.13
C GLY A 132 13.26 6.97 -1.04
N TRP A 133 13.81 7.58 0.01
CA TRP A 133 13.01 8.25 1.05
C TRP A 133 12.19 9.42 0.51
N THR A 134 12.74 10.19 -0.42
CA THR A 134 12.03 11.28 -1.10
C THR A 134 10.89 10.72 -1.96
N VAL A 135 11.14 9.63 -2.69
CA VAL A 135 10.10 8.95 -3.48
C VAL A 135 8.98 8.41 -2.58
N ALA A 136 9.33 7.78 -1.45
CA ALA A 136 8.35 7.28 -0.49
C ALA A 136 7.49 8.40 0.11
N LYS A 137 8.09 9.52 0.51
CA LYS A 137 7.35 10.68 1.00
C LYS A 137 6.38 11.23 -0.05
N TYR A 138 6.81 11.33 -1.29
CA TYR A 138 5.96 11.77 -2.39
C TYR A 138 4.73 10.85 -2.55
N LEU A 139 4.93 9.53 -2.55
CA LEU A 139 3.82 8.55 -2.61
C LEU A 139 2.87 8.72 -1.42
N LEU A 140 3.39 8.83 -0.20
CA LEU A 140 2.58 8.95 1.01
C LEU A 140 1.73 10.23 1.05
N THR A 141 2.08 11.29 0.31
CA THR A 141 1.22 12.49 0.21
C THR A 141 -0.10 12.19 -0.48
N PHE A 142 -0.13 11.24 -1.41
CA PHE A 142 -1.36 10.81 -2.08
C PHE A 142 -2.10 9.74 -1.26
N GLU A 143 -1.38 8.78 -0.68
CA GLU A 143 -1.96 7.71 0.13
C GLU A 143 -2.68 8.26 1.37
N ARG A 144 -2.07 9.21 2.08
CA ARG A 144 -2.60 9.75 3.35
C ARG A 144 -3.64 10.86 3.17
N GLY A 145 -3.96 11.24 1.95
CA GLY A 145 -4.96 12.26 1.64
C GLY A 145 -6.40 11.85 1.90
N GLY A 146 -6.67 10.56 2.08
CA GLY A 146 -8.01 10.03 2.38
C GLY A 146 -9.05 10.26 1.29
N GLN A 147 -8.64 10.72 0.11
CA GLN A 147 -9.57 11.05 -1.00
C GLN A 147 -10.35 9.84 -1.49
N GLU A 148 -9.79 8.64 -1.37
CA GLU A 148 -10.45 7.38 -1.73
C GLU A 148 -11.52 6.95 -0.72
N TYR A 149 -11.42 7.37 0.55
CA TYR A 149 -12.37 6.95 1.59
C TYR A 149 -13.70 7.69 1.51
N ALA A 150 -13.69 8.97 1.14
CA ALA A 150 -14.90 9.80 1.12
C ALA A 150 -15.99 9.26 0.19
N PRO A 151 -15.73 8.84 -1.06
CA PRO A 151 -16.73 8.21 -1.92
C PRO A 151 -17.29 6.91 -1.32
N GLY A 152 -16.43 6.08 -0.72
CA GLY A 152 -16.84 4.83 -0.06
C GLY A 152 -17.76 5.08 1.14
N LEU A 153 -17.44 6.07 1.96
CA LEU A 153 -18.28 6.48 3.09
C LEU A 153 -19.63 7.03 2.62
N ASN A 154 -19.67 7.85 1.57
CA ASN A 154 -20.93 8.34 1.00
C ASN A 154 -21.81 7.20 0.50
N VAL A 155 -21.25 6.20 -0.19
CA VAL A 155 -21.99 5.01 -0.62
C VAL A 155 -22.53 4.24 0.58
N MET A 156 -21.75 4.15 1.68
CA MET A 156 -22.19 3.48 2.90
C MET A 156 -23.33 4.24 3.58
N LEU A 157 -23.24 5.55 3.70
CA LEU A 157 -24.30 6.39 4.26
C LEU A 157 -25.59 6.24 3.47
N GLU A 158 -25.53 6.27 2.13
CA GLU A 158 -26.69 6.06 1.27
C GLU A 158 -27.30 4.66 1.47
N LYS A 159 -26.50 3.61 1.58
CA LYS A 159 -26.99 2.26 1.90
C LYS A 159 -27.71 2.21 3.24
N ILE A 160 -27.15 2.86 4.27
CA ILE A 160 -27.78 2.94 5.60
C ILE A 160 -29.10 3.67 5.51
N ARG A 161 -29.19 4.79 4.78
CA ARG A 161 -30.42 5.55 4.55
C ARG A 161 -31.49 4.68 3.88
N LEU A 162 -31.16 4.01 2.77
CA LEU A 162 -32.06 3.11 2.06
C LEU A 162 -32.53 1.92 2.92
N MET A 163 -31.69 1.41 3.80
CA MET A 163 -32.10 0.37 4.75
C MET A 163 -33.07 0.92 5.81
N ALA A 164 -32.85 2.15 6.28
CA ALA A 164 -33.68 2.79 7.27
C ALA A 164 -35.06 3.20 6.74
N GLU A 165 -35.20 3.42 5.43
CA GLU A 165 -36.48 3.66 4.77
C GLU A 165 -37.40 2.42 4.73
N LYS A 166 -36.83 1.22 4.86
CA LYS A 166 -37.62 -0.01 4.83
C LYS A 166 -38.48 -0.11 6.09
N PRO A 167 -39.78 -0.42 5.97
CA PRO A 167 -40.65 -0.61 7.12
C PRO A 167 -40.13 -1.71 8.04
N GLN A 168 -40.05 -1.40 9.34
CA GLN A 168 -39.77 -2.38 10.37
C GLN A 168 -41.10 -2.90 10.96
N PRO A 169 -41.20 -4.20 11.31
CA PRO A 169 -42.47 -4.80 11.75
C PRO A 169 -43.13 -4.10 12.92
N ALA A 170 -42.37 -3.44 13.81
CA ALA A 170 -42.89 -2.82 15.02
C ALA A 170 -42.94 -1.28 14.98
N PHE A 171 -42.18 -0.60 14.10
CA PHE A 171 -41.92 0.83 14.24
C PHE A 171 -42.07 1.64 12.93
N GLY A 172 -42.39 1.00 11.81
CA GLY A 172 -42.32 1.66 10.50
C GLY A 172 -40.89 1.97 10.07
N PRO A 173 -40.70 2.89 9.09
CA PRO A 173 -39.36 3.27 8.65
C PRO A 173 -38.57 3.99 9.75
N LEU A 174 -37.31 3.59 9.97
CA LEU A 174 -36.43 4.24 10.95
C LEU A 174 -36.14 5.71 10.60
N THR A 175 -36.24 6.09 9.33
CA THR A 175 -36.10 7.49 8.87
C THR A 175 -37.14 8.42 9.50
N HIS A 176 -38.22 7.92 10.06
CA HIS A 176 -39.25 8.68 10.77
C HIS A 176 -38.98 8.76 12.30
N ASP A 177 -38.00 8.03 12.82
CA ASP A 177 -37.62 8.04 14.24
C ASP A 177 -36.76 9.27 14.55
N PRO A 178 -37.17 10.16 15.48
CA PRO A 178 -36.39 11.34 15.85
C PRO A 178 -34.99 11.00 16.38
N ALA A 179 -34.81 9.87 17.08
CA ALA A 179 -33.52 9.46 17.59
C ALA A 179 -32.57 9.05 16.46
N TRP A 180 -33.11 8.37 15.43
CA TRP A 180 -32.36 8.06 14.21
C TRP A 180 -31.97 9.32 13.44
N GLN A 181 -32.94 10.22 13.22
CA GLN A 181 -32.68 11.50 12.53
C GLN A 181 -31.61 12.32 13.21
N HIS A 182 -31.67 12.44 14.54
CA HIS A 182 -30.66 13.17 15.30
C HIS A 182 -29.24 12.60 15.16
N LYS A 183 -29.09 11.30 15.06
CA LYS A 183 -27.79 10.63 14.87
C LYS A 183 -27.31 10.65 13.43
N PHE A 184 -28.21 10.58 12.47
CA PHE A 184 -27.85 10.46 11.05
C PHE A 184 -27.62 11.83 10.39
N ALA A 185 -28.40 12.84 10.71
CA ALA A 185 -28.33 14.15 10.07
C ALA A 185 -26.92 14.78 10.10
N PRO A 186 -26.12 14.71 11.20
CA PRO A 186 -24.76 15.25 11.20
C PRO A 186 -23.78 14.51 10.23
N LEU A 187 -24.15 13.32 9.78
CA LEU A 187 -23.33 12.50 8.88
C LEU A 187 -23.75 12.68 7.40
N ASP A 188 -24.95 13.23 7.14
CA ASP A 188 -25.49 13.40 5.80
C ASP A 188 -24.96 14.71 5.19
N PRO A 189 -24.11 14.65 4.14
CA PRO A 189 -23.59 15.86 3.50
C PRO A 189 -24.65 16.71 2.81
N ALA A 190 -25.86 16.17 2.59
CA ALA A 190 -26.99 16.91 2.02
C ALA A 190 -27.78 17.73 3.05
N VAL A 191 -27.55 17.51 4.35
CA VAL A 191 -28.20 18.28 5.42
C VAL A 191 -27.26 19.42 5.85
N PRO A 192 -27.65 20.70 5.66
CA PRO A 192 -26.87 21.82 6.14
C PRO A 192 -26.69 21.76 7.66
N ALA A 193 -25.48 22.09 8.14
CA ALA A 193 -25.16 22.16 9.56
C ALA A 193 -25.90 23.29 10.27
#